data_4b8de0adfab2ffa676c413c3079a1d24
#
_entry.id   4b8de0adfab2ffa676c413c3079a1d24
#
_cell.length_a   1.000
_cell.length_b   1.000
_cell.length_c   1.000
_cell.angle_alpha   90.00
_cell.angle_beta   90.00
_cell.angle_gamma   90.00
#
_symmetry.space_group_name_H-M   'P 1'
#
loop_
_entity.id
_entity.type
_entity.pdbx_description
1 polymer ?
#
loop_
_entity_poly.entity_id
_entity_poly.type
_entity_poly.pdbx_seq_one_letter_code
_entity_poly.pdbx_strand_id
1 'polypeptide(L)'
;MTTSSAPRGVAVTGAASGIGKALADMLRAQGDDVIGVDLENADVRADLGTPVGRREAVRAVLERTGGVLDAVIACAGISARVPATIAVNYFGVTELLEGLRPALARARAPRAAFVGSIVGTKDVAPEVVEACLAGDEPAALAVAAAVADEGAGGALYPASKNALARWLRRVSVTDEWAGAGIPLNAVGPGVVLTPMHAAVAVTEEQRRIVEQAVPMPLNGHAEPEVVARALRWLTSEENTHVTGQVLYVDGGAEVVLRGPDRV
;
A
#
# COMPACT_ATOMS: atom_id res chain seq x y z
N MET A 1 33.55 -4.72 7.65
CA MET A 1 33.08 -5.94 8.34
C MET A 1 31.58 -5.93 8.25
N THR A 2 31.02 -6.65 7.30
CA THR A 2 29.56 -6.83 7.17
C THR A 2 29.14 -7.80 8.26
N THR A 3 28.55 -7.30 9.34
CA THR A 3 27.83 -8.15 10.29
C THR A 3 26.65 -8.75 9.52
N SER A 4 26.73 -10.04 9.20
CA SER A 4 25.59 -10.81 8.73
C SER A 4 24.56 -10.81 9.85
N SER A 5 23.60 -9.88 9.77
CA SER A 5 22.40 -9.97 10.60
C SER A 5 21.62 -11.23 10.17
N ALA A 6 20.94 -11.88 11.11
CA ALA A 6 20.04 -12.99 10.77
C ALA A 6 19.02 -12.52 9.71
N PRO A 7 18.58 -13.42 8.80
CA PRO A 7 17.52 -13.10 7.84
C PRO A 7 16.30 -12.50 8.55
N ARG A 8 15.76 -11.41 8.01
CA ARG A 8 14.53 -10.78 8.52
C ARG A 8 13.32 -11.50 7.95
N GLY A 9 12.34 -11.79 8.79
CA GLY A 9 11.03 -12.27 8.35
C GLY A 9 10.18 -11.12 7.81
N VAL A 10 9.84 -11.13 6.52
CA VAL A 10 9.14 -10.02 5.85
C VAL A 10 7.91 -10.52 5.10
N ALA A 11 6.74 -9.95 5.35
CA ALA A 11 5.53 -10.22 4.57
C ALA A 11 5.30 -9.12 3.52
N VAL A 12 5.07 -9.52 2.26
CA VAL A 12 4.78 -8.59 1.14
C VAL A 12 3.50 -9.02 0.45
N THR A 13 2.48 -8.16 0.40
CA THR A 13 1.27 -8.43 -0.40
C THR A 13 1.39 -7.88 -1.82
N GLY A 14 0.62 -8.43 -2.77
CA GLY A 14 0.79 -8.09 -4.19
C GLY A 14 2.12 -8.60 -4.76
N ALA A 15 2.66 -9.69 -4.18
CA ALA A 15 4.01 -10.17 -4.44
C ALA A 15 4.18 -10.86 -5.80
N ALA A 16 3.09 -11.14 -6.52
CA ALA A 16 3.14 -11.81 -7.82
C ALA A 16 3.40 -10.86 -9.00
N SER A 17 3.24 -9.54 -8.83
CA SER A 17 3.39 -8.57 -9.93
C SER A 17 3.81 -7.17 -9.47
N GLY A 18 4.20 -6.31 -10.41
CA GLY A 18 4.42 -4.89 -10.22
C GLY A 18 5.37 -4.56 -9.05
N ILE A 19 4.98 -3.57 -8.25
CA ILE A 19 5.79 -3.04 -7.15
C ILE A 19 6.07 -4.12 -6.08
N GLY A 20 5.04 -4.89 -5.70
CA GLY A 20 5.17 -5.93 -4.68
C GLY A 20 6.16 -7.02 -5.09
N LYS A 21 6.12 -7.46 -6.37
CA LYS A 21 7.08 -8.43 -6.91
C LYS A 21 8.49 -7.85 -6.91
N ALA A 22 8.69 -6.65 -7.43
CA ALA A 22 10.00 -6.01 -7.47
C ALA A 22 10.60 -5.87 -6.07
N LEU A 23 9.77 -5.52 -5.07
CA LEU A 23 10.20 -5.44 -3.68
C LEU A 23 10.55 -6.83 -3.11
N ALA A 24 9.68 -7.82 -3.29
CA ALA A 24 9.93 -9.18 -2.79
C ALA A 24 11.22 -9.78 -3.36
N ASP A 25 11.45 -9.61 -4.66
CA ASP A 25 12.68 -10.07 -5.32
C ASP A 25 13.92 -9.35 -4.77
N MET A 26 13.82 -8.04 -4.54
CA MET A 26 14.90 -7.23 -3.98
C MET A 26 15.26 -7.64 -2.55
N LEU A 27 14.26 -7.91 -1.70
CA LEU A 27 14.46 -8.35 -0.31
C LEU A 27 15.03 -9.77 -0.26
N ARG A 28 14.53 -10.69 -1.08
CA ARG A 28 15.10 -12.05 -1.20
C ARG A 28 16.57 -12.02 -1.65
N ALA A 29 16.90 -11.17 -2.62
CA ALA A 29 18.28 -11.00 -3.09
C ALA A 29 19.23 -10.45 -2.00
N GLN A 30 18.71 -9.79 -0.96
CA GLN A 30 19.46 -9.33 0.21
C GLN A 30 19.59 -10.41 1.31
N GLY A 31 18.90 -11.52 1.17
CA GLY A 31 18.90 -12.61 2.13
C GLY A 31 17.76 -12.57 3.15
N ASP A 32 16.75 -11.72 2.97
CA ASP A 32 15.56 -11.71 3.80
C ASP A 32 14.66 -12.93 3.51
N ASP A 33 14.00 -13.44 4.54
CA ASP A 33 12.97 -14.48 4.42
C ASP A 33 11.62 -13.81 4.09
N VAL A 34 11.27 -13.82 2.80
CA VAL A 34 10.11 -13.09 2.28
C VAL A 34 8.94 -14.03 2.05
N ILE A 35 7.84 -13.75 2.73
CA ILE A 35 6.54 -14.40 2.55
C ILE A 35 5.68 -13.52 1.63
N GLY A 36 5.55 -13.94 0.37
CA GLY A 36 4.68 -13.31 -0.60
C GLY A 36 3.21 -13.70 -0.39
N VAL A 37 2.31 -12.72 -0.39
CA VAL A 37 0.85 -12.92 -0.33
C VAL A 37 0.23 -12.36 -1.62
N ASP A 38 -0.52 -13.18 -2.35
CA ASP A 38 -1.26 -12.75 -3.55
C ASP A 38 -2.43 -13.70 -3.83
N LEU A 39 -3.22 -13.39 -4.86
CA LEU A 39 -4.29 -14.27 -5.34
C LEU A 39 -3.72 -15.57 -5.93
N GLU A 40 -2.61 -15.46 -6.66
CA GLU A 40 -1.92 -16.58 -7.33
C GLU A 40 -0.40 -16.37 -7.28
N ASN A 41 0.37 -17.41 -7.56
CA ASN A 41 1.83 -17.36 -7.70
C ASN A 41 2.56 -16.74 -6.50
N ALA A 42 2.09 -17.05 -5.28
CA ALA A 42 2.64 -16.55 -4.03
C ALA A 42 2.76 -17.67 -2.98
N ASP A 43 3.55 -17.43 -1.94
CA ASP A 43 3.75 -18.35 -0.82
C ASP A 43 2.46 -18.57 -0.03
N VAL A 44 1.65 -17.52 0.09
CA VAL A 44 0.31 -17.52 0.68
C VAL A 44 -0.69 -17.03 -0.37
N ARG A 45 -1.63 -17.89 -0.75
CA ARG A 45 -2.71 -17.53 -1.67
C ARG A 45 -3.92 -17.09 -0.87
N ALA A 46 -4.32 -15.81 -1.03
CA ALA A 46 -5.45 -15.24 -0.32
C ALA A 46 -6.08 -14.09 -1.10
N ASP A 47 -7.41 -14.01 -1.06
CA ASP A 47 -8.16 -12.86 -1.60
C ASP A 47 -8.35 -11.81 -0.51
N LEU A 48 -7.53 -10.76 -0.54
CA LEU A 48 -7.60 -9.65 0.41
C LEU A 48 -8.84 -8.76 0.22
N GLY A 49 -9.61 -8.96 -0.86
CA GLY A 49 -10.90 -8.33 -1.06
C GLY A 49 -12.02 -8.92 -0.18
N THR A 50 -11.76 -10.00 0.55
CA THR A 50 -12.75 -10.65 1.42
C THR A 50 -12.28 -10.72 2.87
N PRO A 51 -13.19 -10.57 3.86
CA PRO A 51 -12.83 -10.73 5.28
C PRO A 51 -12.24 -12.11 5.61
N VAL A 52 -12.70 -13.15 4.93
CA VAL A 52 -12.17 -14.52 5.11
C VAL A 52 -10.73 -14.59 4.60
N GLY A 53 -10.48 -14.14 3.37
CA GLY A 53 -9.13 -14.18 2.79
C GLY A 53 -8.12 -13.36 3.58
N ARG A 54 -8.51 -12.18 4.13
CA ARG A 54 -7.64 -11.39 5.01
C ARG A 54 -7.25 -12.15 6.28
N ARG A 55 -8.22 -12.79 6.96
CA ARG A 55 -7.94 -13.62 8.14
C ARG A 55 -7.05 -14.83 7.82
N GLU A 56 -7.29 -15.47 6.67
CA GLU A 56 -6.46 -16.60 6.21
C GLU A 56 -5.04 -16.16 5.90
N ALA A 57 -4.87 -14.99 5.25
CA ALA A 57 -3.55 -14.41 5.00
C ALA A 57 -2.78 -14.15 6.30
N VAL A 58 -3.41 -13.48 7.26
CA VAL A 58 -2.82 -13.21 8.58
C VAL A 58 -2.42 -14.51 9.26
N ARG A 59 -3.33 -15.49 9.35
CA ARG A 59 -3.06 -16.80 9.97
C ARG A 59 -1.87 -17.50 9.30
N ALA A 60 -1.87 -17.58 7.97
CA ALA A 60 -0.81 -18.29 7.23
C ALA A 60 0.56 -17.61 7.36
N VAL A 61 0.61 -16.28 7.41
CA VAL A 61 1.86 -15.54 7.68
C VAL A 61 2.35 -15.81 9.10
N LEU A 62 1.47 -15.76 10.12
CA LEU A 62 1.82 -16.04 11.51
C LEU A 62 2.34 -17.46 11.71
N GLU A 63 1.72 -18.46 11.07
CA GLU A 63 2.17 -19.86 11.13
C GLU A 63 3.59 -20.03 10.55
N ARG A 64 3.89 -19.35 9.43
CA ARG A 64 5.20 -19.44 8.77
C ARG A 64 6.30 -18.73 9.54
N THR A 65 5.97 -17.65 10.25
CA THR A 65 6.94 -16.82 10.99
C THR A 65 7.09 -17.23 12.47
N GLY A 66 6.32 -18.21 12.93
CA GLY A 66 6.27 -18.54 14.36
C GLY A 66 5.73 -17.39 15.22
N GLY A 67 4.98 -16.48 14.61
CA GLY A 67 4.38 -15.32 15.28
C GLY A 67 5.33 -14.15 15.54
N VAL A 68 6.49 -14.08 14.88
CA VAL A 68 7.40 -12.93 14.88
C VAL A 68 7.59 -12.45 13.46
N LEU A 69 7.48 -11.14 13.21
CA LEU A 69 7.59 -10.55 11.89
C LEU A 69 8.38 -9.24 11.97
N ASP A 70 9.46 -9.13 11.21
CA ASP A 70 10.32 -7.94 11.22
C ASP A 70 9.77 -6.83 10.33
N ALA A 71 9.07 -7.17 9.24
CA ALA A 71 8.41 -6.16 8.44
C ALA A 71 7.15 -6.68 7.74
N VAL A 72 6.20 -5.78 7.50
CA VAL A 72 5.05 -6.02 6.63
C VAL A 72 4.90 -4.88 5.62
N ILE A 73 4.75 -5.23 4.34
CA ILE A 73 4.56 -4.25 3.29
C ILE A 73 3.32 -4.61 2.46
N ALA A 74 2.27 -3.78 2.57
CA ALA A 74 1.03 -3.98 1.84
C ALA A 74 1.10 -3.28 0.48
N CYS A 75 1.40 -4.06 -0.59
CA CYS A 75 1.48 -3.57 -1.97
C CYS A 75 0.26 -3.97 -2.82
N ALA A 76 -0.56 -4.92 -2.37
CA ALA A 76 -1.75 -5.33 -3.09
C ALA A 76 -2.73 -4.17 -3.29
N GLY A 77 -3.32 -4.09 -4.48
CA GLY A 77 -4.32 -3.08 -4.80
C GLY A 77 -4.85 -3.25 -6.21
N ILE A 78 -6.02 -2.69 -6.46
CA ILE A 78 -6.66 -2.67 -7.78
C ILE A 78 -7.13 -1.26 -8.12
N SER A 79 -7.26 -0.97 -9.42
CA SER A 79 -7.84 0.26 -9.94
C SER A 79 -9.04 -0.08 -10.81
N ALA A 80 -10.16 -0.41 -10.19
CA ALA A 80 -11.41 -0.74 -10.83
C ALA A 80 -12.51 0.25 -10.40
N ARG A 81 -13.58 0.37 -11.22
CA ARG A 81 -14.68 1.30 -10.96
C ARG A 81 -15.84 0.63 -10.20
N VAL A 82 -15.49 -0.24 -9.26
CA VAL A 82 -16.44 -1.10 -8.52
C VAL A 82 -16.09 -1.12 -7.02
N PRO A 83 -17.04 -1.45 -6.13
CA PRO A 83 -16.83 -1.48 -4.68
C PRO A 83 -15.66 -2.35 -4.21
N ALA A 84 -15.30 -3.40 -4.97
CA ALA A 84 -14.15 -4.24 -4.67
C ALA A 84 -12.83 -3.44 -4.54
N THR A 85 -12.75 -2.25 -5.18
CA THR A 85 -11.61 -1.33 -5.01
C THR A 85 -11.46 -0.87 -3.57
N ILE A 86 -12.56 -0.62 -2.88
CA ILE A 86 -12.57 -0.25 -1.46
C ILE A 86 -12.20 -1.46 -0.60
N ALA A 87 -12.78 -2.64 -0.88
CA ALA A 87 -12.49 -3.86 -0.14
C ALA A 87 -10.99 -4.22 -0.18
N VAL A 88 -10.39 -4.23 -1.37
CA VAL A 88 -8.96 -4.58 -1.53
C VAL A 88 -8.05 -3.48 -1.02
N ASN A 89 -8.25 -2.22 -1.47
CA ASN A 89 -7.29 -1.16 -1.26
C ASN A 89 -7.32 -0.61 0.17
N TYR A 90 -8.49 -0.53 0.80
CA TYR A 90 -8.61 0.01 2.15
C TYR A 90 -8.66 -1.11 3.19
N PHE A 91 -9.69 -1.94 3.18
CA PHE A 91 -9.85 -3.00 4.18
C PHE A 91 -8.78 -4.08 4.05
N GLY A 92 -8.40 -4.45 2.82
CA GLY A 92 -7.31 -5.40 2.55
C GLY A 92 -5.97 -4.95 3.13
N VAL A 93 -5.71 -3.64 3.16
CA VAL A 93 -4.48 -3.07 3.74
C VAL A 93 -4.62 -2.92 5.25
N THR A 94 -5.67 -2.26 5.73
CA THR A 94 -5.80 -1.90 7.15
C THR A 94 -5.96 -3.13 8.03
N GLU A 95 -6.84 -4.07 7.68
CA GLU A 95 -7.06 -5.29 8.47
C GLU A 95 -5.85 -6.23 8.46
N LEU A 96 -5.14 -6.33 7.31
CA LEU A 96 -3.92 -7.12 7.27
C LEU A 96 -2.84 -6.53 8.20
N LEU A 97 -2.60 -5.23 8.13
CA LEU A 97 -1.62 -4.54 8.96
C LEU A 97 -1.96 -4.67 10.45
N GLU A 98 -3.23 -4.44 10.83
CA GLU A 98 -3.68 -4.61 12.20
C GLU A 98 -3.59 -6.07 12.68
N GLY A 99 -3.93 -7.03 11.82
CA GLY A 99 -3.83 -8.46 12.14
C GLY A 99 -2.40 -8.95 12.34
N LEU A 100 -1.42 -8.37 11.62
CA LEU A 100 0.00 -8.73 11.74
C LEU A 100 0.76 -7.88 12.76
N ARG A 101 0.20 -6.76 13.23
CA ARG A 101 0.80 -5.86 14.21
C ARG A 101 1.28 -6.57 15.49
N PRO A 102 0.54 -7.52 16.10
CA PRO A 102 1.03 -8.24 17.27
C PRO A 102 2.31 -9.06 17.03
N ALA A 103 2.54 -9.54 15.80
CA ALA A 103 3.77 -10.23 15.43
C ALA A 103 4.94 -9.25 15.23
N LEU A 104 4.66 -8.07 14.65
CA LEU A 104 5.63 -6.97 14.55
C LEU A 104 6.11 -6.52 15.93
N ALA A 105 5.19 -6.36 16.89
CA ALA A 105 5.53 -5.93 18.26
C ALA A 105 6.47 -6.89 19.01
N ARG A 106 6.68 -8.12 18.50
CA ARG A 106 7.61 -9.10 19.06
C ARG A 106 9.01 -9.03 18.43
N ALA A 107 9.15 -8.34 17.31
CA ALA A 107 10.44 -8.21 16.63
C ALA A 107 11.32 -7.14 17.27
N ARG A 108 12.62 -7.25 17.09
CA ARG A 108 13.60 -6.29 17.65
C ARG A 108 13.51 -4.91 17.01
N ALA A 109 13.28 -4.86 15.70
CA ALA A 109 13.25 -3.64 14.92
C ALA A 109 12.11 -3.68 13.88
N PRO A 110 10.85 -3.71 14.34
CA PRO A 110 9.69 -3.90 13.46
C PRO A 110 9.47 -2.70 12.55
N ARG A 111 8.94 -2.95 11.34
CA ARG A 111 8.59 -1.90 10.36
C ARG A 111 7.33 -2.26 9.62
N ALA A 112 6.52 -1.25 9.32
CA ALA A 112 5.34 -1.43 8.48
C ALA A 112 5.27 -0.34 7.40
N ALA A 113 4.85 -0.73 6.20
CA ALA A 113 4.60 0.21 5.12
C ALA A 113 3.49 -0.28 4.19
N PHE A 114 2.95 0.64 3.38
CA PHE A 114 2.02 0.28 2.31
C PHE A 114 2.17 1.19 1.08
N VAL A 115 1.61 0.75 -0.04
CA VAL A 115 1.56 1.54 -1.27
C VAL A 115 0.30 2.41 -1.28
N GLY A 116 0.52 3.72 -1.09
CA GLY A 116 -0.46 4.77 -1.32
C GLY A 116 -0.61 5.12 -2.79
N SER A 117 -0.77 6.40 -3.10
CA SER A 117 -0.72 6.97 -4.44
C SER A 117 -0.76 8.50 -4.37
N ILE A 118 -0.20 9.18 -5.38
CA ILE A 118 -0.38 10.62 -5.57
C ILE A 118 -1.86 11.02 -5.68
N VAL A 119 -2.70 10.16 -6.29
CA VAL A 119 -4.14 10.48 -6.42
C VAL A 119 -4.88 10.47 -5.08
N GLY A 120 -4.29 9.93 -4.00
CA GLY A 120 -4.81 10.06 -2.65
C GLY A 120 -4.79 11.51 -2.11
N THR A 121 -4.10 12.43 -2.78
CA THR A 121 -4.16 13.87 -2.46
C THR A 121 -5.42 14.55 -2.97
N LYS A 122 -6.18 13.89 -3.87
CA LYS A 122 -7.42 14.43 -4.44
C LYS A 122 -8.55 14.30 -3.43
N ASP A 123 -9.32 15.37 -3.26
CA ASP A 123 -10.52 15.38 -2.45
C ASP A 123 -11.73 15.01 -3.33
N VAL A 124 -12.00 13.70 -3.41
CA VAL A 124 -13.07 13.12 -4.22
C VAL A 124 -13.86 12.09 -3.42
N ALA A 125 -15.18 12.02 -3.66
CA ALA A 125 -16.09 11.09 -2.97
C ALA A 125 -15.87 11.07 -1.44
N PRO A 126 -16.02 12.20 -0.73
CA PRO A 126 -15.75 12.30 0.70
C PRO A 126 -16.63 11.34 1.51
N GLU A 127 -17.84 11.03 1.05
CA GLU A 127 -18.73 10.05 1.65
C GLU A 127 -18.12 8.63 1.68
N VAL A 128 -17.39 8.23 0.63
CA VAL A 128 -16.66 6.95 0.59
C VAL A 128 -15.49 6.98 1.55
N VAL A 129 -14.74 8.09 1.59
CA VAL A 129 -13.61 8.26 2.50
C VAL A 129 -14.06 8.16 3.96
N GLU A 130 -15.12 8.86 4.35
CA GLU A 130 -15.62 8.83 5.73
C GLU A 130 -16.19 7.44 6.09
N ALA A 131 -16.87 6.77 5.16
CA ALA A 131 -17.36 5.41 5.37
C ALA A 131 -16.20 4.41 5.59
N CYS A 132 -15.12 4.51 4.82
CA CYS A 132 -13.89 3.73 5.06
C CYS A 132 -13.34 3.99 6.47
N LEU A 133 -13.20 5.27 6.84
CA LEU A 133 -12.61 5.66 8.12
C LEU A 133 -13.49 5.32 9.34
N ALA A 134 -14.78 5.07 9.13
CA ALA A 134 -15.69 4.55 10.16
C ALA A 134 -15.43 3.08 10.49
N GLY A 135 -14.75 2.32 9.57
CA GLY A 135 -14.36 0.93 9.81
C GLY A 135 -15.49 -0.10 9.61
N ASP A 136 -16.67 0.33 9.13
CA ASP A 136 -17.78 -0.56 8.80
C ASP A 136 -17.71 -0.93 7.31
N GLU A 137 -17.10 -2.07 6.98
CA GLU A 137 -16.91 -2.50 5.60
C GLU A 137 -18.23 -2.67 4.83
N PRO A 138 -19.26 -3.35 5.35
CA PRO A 138 -20.55 -3.44 4.66
C PRO A 138 -21.14 -2.07 4.30
N ALA A 139 -21.11 -1.12 5.21
CA ALA A 139 -21.58 0.24 4.97
C ALA A 139 -20.72 0.97 3.93
N ALA A 140 -19.40 0.86 4.01
CA ALA A 140 -18.47 1.46 3.06
C ALA A 140 -18.66 0.91 1.63
N LEU A 141 -18.87 -0.40 1.49
CA LEU A 141 -19.15 -1.03 0.20
C LEU A 141 -20.50 -0.62 -0.37
N ALA A 142 -21.52 -0.43 0.46
CA ALA A 142 -22.82 0.09 0.02
C ALA A 142 -22.72 1.53 -0.50
N VAL A 143 -21.98 2.42 0.20
CA VAL A 143 -21.71 3.78 -0.27
C VAL A 143 -20.92 3.76 -1.59
N ALA A 144 -19.90 2.92 -1.68
CA ALA A 144 -19.11 2.77 -2.91
C ALA A 144 -19.94 2.25 -4.08
N ALA A 145 -20.91 1.36 -3.84
CA ALA A 145 -21.83 0.87 -4.85
C ALA A 145 -22.73 2.00 -5.37
N ALA A 146 -23.31 2.80 -4.49
CA ALA A 146 -24.14 3.95 -4.87
C ALA A 146 -23.34 4.95 -5.76
N VAL A 147 -22.11 5.29 -5.39
CA VAL A 147 -21.22 6.15 -6.19
C VAL A 147 -20.92 5.52 -7.55
N ALA A 148 -20.71 4.22 -7.63
CA ALA A 148 -20.47 3.53 -8.89
C ALA A 148 -21.72 3.51 -9.80
N ASP A 149 -22.91 3.27 -9.23
CA ASP A 149 -24.19 3.23 -9.93
C ASP A 149 -24.58 4.61 -10.50
N GLU A 150 -24.16 5.69 -9.85
CA GLU A 150 -24.29 7.07 -10.35
C GLU A 150 -23.28 7.41 -11.46
N GLY A 151 -22.45 6.46 -11.90
CA GLY A 151 -21.45 6.65 -12.94
C GLY A 151 -20.13 7.27 -12.46
N ALA A 152 -19.99 7.54 -11.15
CA ALA A 152 -18.80 8.14 -10.55
C ALA A 152 -17.77 7.10 -10.04
N GLY A 153 -17.85 5.86 -10.44
CA GLY A 153 -16.96 4.77 -9.99
C GLY A 153 -15.45 5.05 -10.18
N GLY A 154 -15.09 5.99 -11.06
CA GLY A 154 -13.71 6.46 -11.21
C GLY A 154 -13.14 7.16 -9.97
N ALA A 155 -13.99 7.65 -9.05
CA ALA A 155 -13.59 8.27 -7.80
C ALA A 155 -13.20 7.26 -6.70
N LEU A 156 -13.57 5.98 -6.83
CA LEU A 156 -13.33 4.97 -5.79
C LEU A 156 -11.85 4.72 -5.53
N TYR A 157 -11.04 4.65 -6.59
CA TYR A 157 -9.59 4.46 -6.40
C TYR A 157 -8.94 5.65 -5.67
N PRO A 158 -9.08 6.92 -6.09
CA PRO A 158 -8.58 8.05 -5.34
C PRO A 158 -9.12 8.11 -3.90
N ALA A 159 -10.42 7.86 -3.69
CA ALA A 159 -11.02 7.84 -2.36
C ALA A 159 -10.40 6.77 -1.45
N SER A 160 -10.16 5.55 -1.97
CA SER A 160 -9.49 4.50 -1.20
C SER A 160 -8.09 4.92 -0.74
N LYS A 161 -7.33 5.60 -1.62
CA LYS A 161 -5.96 6.06 -1.31
C LYS A 161 -5.95 7.28 -0.38
N ASN A 162 -6.95 8.15 -0.48
CA ASN A 162 -7.16 9.25 0.47
C ASN A 162 -7.49 8.70 1.88
N ALA A 163 -8.43 7.77 1.95
CA ALA A 163 -8.80 7.12 3.22
C ALA A 163 -7.60 6.45 3.90
N LEU A 164 -6.75 5.74 3.12
CA LEU A 164 -5.52 5.13 3.64
C LEU A 164 -4.54 6.18 4.19
N ALA A 165 -4.32 7.28 3.48
CA ALA A 165 -3.43 8.34 3.93
C ALA A 165 -3.94 8.98 5.24
N ARG A 166 -5.25 9.15 5.38
CA ARG A 166 -5.88 9.67 6.60
C ARG A 166 -5.85 8.65 7.74
N TRP A 167 -6.09 7.37 7.45
CA TRP A 167 -5.95 6.28 8.42
C TRP A 167 -4.52 6.22 8.95
N LEU A 168 -3.51 6.21 8.07
CA LEU A 168 -2.09 6.25 8.44
C LEU A 168 -1.81 7.34 9.48
N ARG A 169 -2.23 8.57 9.21
CA ARG A 169 -1.98 9.72 10.10
C ARG A 169 -2.69 9.59 11.46
N ARG A 170 -3.81 8.87 11.51
CA ARG A 170 -4.54 8.63 12.76
C ARG A 170 -3.86 7.57 13.63
N VAL A 171 -3.42 6.45 13.01
CA VAL A 171 -2.97 5.28 13.79
C VAL A 171 -1.47 5.27 14.06
N SER A 172 -0.65 5.81 13.16
CA SER A 172 0.81 5.69 13.23
C SER A 172 1.45 6.26 14.51
N VAL A 173 0.77 7.15 15.21
CA VAL A 173 1.25 7.82 16.44
C VAL A 173 0.60 7.28 17.71
N THR A 174 -0.22 6.23 17.61
CA THR A 174 -0.87 5.60 18.77
C THR A 174 0.09 4.69 19.54
N ASP A 175 -0.32 4.29 20.73
CA ASP A 175 0.45 3.38 21.58
C ASP A 175 0.65 2.01 20.95
N GLU A 176 -0.32 1.58 20.13
CA GLU A 176 -0.27 0.30 19.44
C GLU A 176 0.75 0.27 18.29
N TRP A 177 1.10 1.42 17.70
CA TRP A 177 2.08 1.56 16.63
C TRP A 177 3.36 2.22 17.12
N ALA A 178 3.43 3.53 17.20
CA ALA A 178 4.64 4.24 17.63
C ALA A 178 5.02 3.89 19.08
N GLY A 179 4.05 3.78 19.98
CA GLY A 179 4.28 3.36 21.37
C GLY A 179 4.87 1.94 21.46
N ALA A 180 4.50 1.05 20.56
CA ALA A 180 5.08 -0.29 20.44
C ALA A 180 6.39 -0.33 19.63
N GLY A 181 6.95 0.81 19.22
CA GLY A 181 8.19 0.90 18.46
C GLY A 181 8.05 0.50 16.99
N ILE A 182 6.85 0.54 16.42
CA ILE A 182 6.54 0.14 15.04
C ILE A 182 6.32 1.40 14.19
N PRO A 183 7.31 1.90 13.44
CA PRO A 183 7.08 2.92 12.42
C PRO A 183 6.16 2.40 11.32
N LEU A 184 5.12 3.17 11.02
CA LEU A 184 4.17 2.89 9.94
C LEU A 184 4.19 4.04 8.94
N ASN A 185 4.46 3.75 7.67
CA ASN A 185 4.57 4.74 6.60
C ASN A 185 3.91 4.27 5.30
N ALA A 186 3.82 5.17 4.33
CA ALA A 186 3.40 4.85 2.98
C ALA A 186 4.36 5.44 1.94
N VAL A 187 4.44 4.81 0.78
CA VAL A 187 4.95 5.43 -0.43
C VAL A 187 3.75 5.85 -1.29
N GLY A 188 3.76 7.08 -1.77
CA GLY A 188 2.78 7.62 -2.71
C GLY A 188 3.37 7.68 -4.12
N PRO A 189 3.25 6.63 -4.95
CA PRO A 189 3.78 6.66 -6.29
C PRO A 189 3.00 7.62 -7.21
N GLY A 190 3.70 8.16 -8.22
CA GLY A 190 3.08 8.65 -9.43
C GLY A 190 2.65 7.50 -10.35
N VAL A 191 2.89 7.66 -11.66
CA VAL A 191 2.63 6.59 -12.64
C VAL A 191 3.80 5.59 -12.62
N VAL A 192 3.46 4.30 -12.42
CA VAL A 192 4.44 3.20 -12.40
C VAL A 192 4.08 2.19 -13.48
N LEU A 193 5.07 1.75 -14.25
CA LEU A 193 4.92 0.82 -15.37
C LEU A 193 4.68 -0.61 -14.85
N THR A 194 3.43 -0.89 -14.51
CA THR A 194 2.95 -2.15 -13.93
C THR A 194 1.82 -2.73 -14.78
N PRO A 195 1.42 -4.00 -14.56
CA PRO A 195 0.22 -4.55 -15.19
C PRO A 195 -1.04 -3.72 -14.92
N MET A 196 -1.17 -3.11 -13.73
CA MET A 196 -2.28 -2.20 -13.41
C MET A 196 -2.27 -0.97 -14.33
N HIS A 197 -1.11 -0.36 -14.58
CA HIS A 197 -0.99 0.78 -15.50
C HIS A 197 -1.32 0.35 -16.94
N ALA A 198 -0.78 -0.77 -17.40
CA ALA A 198 -1.05 -1.29 -18.73
C ALA A 198 -2.56 -1.51 -18.98
N ALA A 199 -3.32 -1.89 -17.95
CA ALA A 199 -4.76 -2.09 -18.04
C ALA A 199 -5.56 -0.78 -18.17
N VAL A 200 -5.04 0.36 -17.71
CA VAL A 200 -5.74 1.67 -17.74
C VAL A 200 -5.23 2.61 -18.83
N ALA A 201 -4.05 2.36 -19.40
CA ALA A 201 -3.40 3.17 -20.43
C ALA A 201 -3.21 2.41 -21.76
N VAL A 202 -4.31 1.82 -22.26
CA VAL A 202 -4.29 0.94 -23.44
C VAL A 202 -4.13 1.76 -24.72
N THR A 203 -4.87 2.89 -24.85
CA THR A 203 -4.85 3.76 -26.05
C THR A 203 -3.93 4.96 -25.82
N GLU A 204 -3.50 5.60 -26.92
CA GLU A 204 -2.72 6.84 -26.90
C GLU A 204 -3.47 7.97 -26.18
N GLU A 205 -4.79 8.06 -26.39
CA GLU A 205 -5.62 9.04 -25.69
C GLU A 205 -5.65 8.79 -24.18
N GLN A 206 -5.79 7.53 -23.75
CA GLN A 206 -5.75 7.16 -22.34
C GLN A 206 -4.39 7.46 -21.71
N ARG A 207 -3.28 7.22 -22.42
CA ARG A 207 -1.94 7.59 -21.94
C ARG A 207 -1.82 9.08 -21.72
N ARG A 208 -2.28 9.90 -22.68
CA ARG A 208 -2.27 11.34 -22.56
C ARG A 208 -3.12 11.84 -21.38
N ILE A 209 -4.28 11.22 -21.14
CA ILE A 209 -5.11 11.54 -19.96
C ILE A 209 -4.37 11.24 -18.67
N VAL A 210 -3.68 10.08 -18.59
CA VAL A 210 -2.88 9.72 -17.42
C VAL A 210 -1.73 10.70 -17.20
N GLU A 211 -0.99 11.04 -18.25
CA GLU A 211 0.11 12.03 -18.19
C GLU A 211 -0.34 13.41 -17.73
N GLN A 212 -1.51 13.87 -18.20
CA GLN A 212 -2.10 15.13 -17.76
C GLN A 212 -2.61 15.06 -16.30
N ALA A 213 -3.14 13.91 -15.90
CA ALA A 213 -3.67 13.71 -14.55
C ALA A 213 -2.58 13.56 -13.48
N VAL A 214 -1.38 13.07 -13.88
CA VAL A 214 -0.22 12.86 -13.02
C VAL A 214 1.04 13.30 -13.77
N PRO A 215 1.30 14.61 -13.85
CA PRO A 215 2.47 15.13 -14.54
C PRO A 215 3.74 14.83 -13.72
N MET A 216 4.66 14.07 -14.31
CA MET A 216 5.92 13.67 -13.68
C MET A 216 7.10 14.31 -14.42
N PRO A 217 7.49 15.55 -14.06
CA PRO A 217 8.55 16.28 -14.76
C PRO A 217 9.94 15.64 -14.60
N LEU A 218 10.20 14.94 -13.51
CA LEU A 218 11.46 14.26 -13.28
C LEU A 218 11.38 12.81 -13.78
N ASN A 219 12.10 12.50 -14.84
CA ASN A 219 12.29 11.16 -15.42
C ASN A 219 11.02 10.45 -15.94
N GLY A 220 9.85 11.11 -15.98
CA GLY A 220 8.61 10.51 -16.46
C GLY A 220 8.12 9.34 -15.61
N HIS A 221 7.45 8.36 -16.25
CA HIS A 221 6.91 7.18 -15.55
C HIS A 221 7.99 6.32 -14.95
N ALA A 222 7.75 5.80 -13.75
CA ALA A 222 8.74 5.04 -13.00
C ALA A 222 8.62 3.52 -13.24
N GLU A 223 9.76 2.83 -13.24
CA GLU A 223 9.76 1.36 -13.11
C GLU A 223 9.41 0.94 -11.68
N PRO A 224 8.82 -0.27 -11.47
CA PRO A 224 8.44 -0.76 -10.14
C PRO A 224 9.56 -0.73 -9.11
N GLU A 225 10.81 -0.96 -9.53
CA GLU A 225 12.00 -0.98 -8.68
C GLU A 225 12.30 0.38 -8.04
N VAL A 226 11.87 1.48 -8.66
CA VAL A 226 12.04 2.84 -8.10
C VAL A 226 11.24 2.96 -6.81
N VAL A 227 9.98 2.54 -6.84
CA VAL A 227 9.10 2.52 -5.68
C VAL A 227 9.53 1.48 -4.65
N ALA A 228 9.94 0.29 -5.11
CA ALA A 228 10.44 -0.79 -4.26
C ALA A 228 11.65 -0.35 -3.42
N ARG A 229 12.59 0.44 -3.99
CA ARG A 229 13.73 0.98 -3.24
C ARG A 229 13.31 1.90 -2.10
N ALA A 230 12.30 2.73 -2.30
CA ALA A 230 11.77 3.62 -1.26
C ALA A 230 11.06 2.82 -0.14
N LEU A 231 10.24 1.82 -0.50
CA LEU A 231 9.61 0.92 0.46
C LEU A 231 10.64 0.13 1.27
N ARG A 232 11.68 -0.38 0.60
CA ARG A 232 12.78 -1.08 1.26
C ARG A 232 13.46 -0.20 2.31
N TRP A 233 13.78 1.07 1.99
CA TRP A 233 14.36 1.98 2.95
C TRP A 233 13.41 2.28 4.12
N LEU A 234 12.14 2.58 3.85
CA LEU A 234 11.14 2.83 4.90
C LEU A 234 10.98 1.65 5.86
N THR A 235 11.21 0.43 5.38
CA THR A 235 11.09 -0.81 6.17
C THR A 235 12.45 -1.40 6.57
N SER A 236 13.55 -0.69 6.37
CA SER A 236 14.86 -1.06 6.88
C SER A 236 15.06 -0.63 8.34
N GLU A 237 16.05 -1.20 9.01
CA GLU A 237 16.46 -0.79 10.36
C GLU A 237 17.02 0.65 10.40
N GLU A 238 17.44 1.22 9.26
CA GLU A 238 17.92 2.60 9.13
C GLU A 238 16.82 3.62 9.41
N ASN A 239 15.56 3.29 9.12
CA ASN A 239 14.42 4.15 9.47
C ASN A 239 14.13 4.04 10.96
N THR A 240 14.65 4.94 11.74
CA THR A 240 14.44 4.99 13.20
C THR A 240 13.40 6.04 13.63
N HIS A 241 13.12 7.05 12.81
CA HIS A 241 12.32 8.23 13.23
C HIS A 241 11.25 8.67 12.21
N VAL A 242 11.15 8.03 11.04
CA VAL A 242 10.09 8.36 10.08
C VAL A 242 8.88 7.48 10.36
N THR A 243 7.78 8.09 10.76
CA THR A 243 6.46 7.45 10.96
C THR A 243 5.32 8.38 10.57
N GLY A 244 4.20 7.84 10.12
CA GLY A 244 3.01 8.58 9.71
C GLY A 244 3.16 9.37 8.40
N GLN A 245 4.20 9.10 7.61
CA GLN A 245 4.50 9.86 6.41
C GLN A 245 4.05 9.12 5.14
N VAL A 246 3.58 9.90 4.19
CA VAL A 246 3.46 9.46 2.79
C VAL A 246 4.64 10.04 2.03
N LEU A 247 5.61 9.19 1.69
CA LEU A 247 6.76 9.58 0.87
C LEU A 247 6.36 9.53 -0.60
N TYR A 248 6.24 10.68 -1.25
CA TYR A 248 5.90 10.72 -2.67
C TYR A 248 7.13 10.34 -3.52
N VAL A 249 6.94 9.33 -4.38
CA VAL A 249 7.90 8.84 -5.37
C VAL A 249 7.22 8.94 -6.72
N ASP A 250 7.09 10.17 -7.20
CA ASP A 250 6.16 10.57 -8.24
C ASP A 250 6.74 11.53 -9.28
N GLY A 251 8.08 11.68 -9.30
CA GLY A 251 8.76 12.55 -10.24
C GLY A 251 8.39 14.04 -10.12
N GLY A 252 7.86 14.47 -8.96
CA GLY A 252 7.44 15.85 -8.70
C GLY A 252 5.97 16.12 -9.03
N ALA A 253 5.17 15.10 -9.32
CA ALA A 253 3.75 15.26 -9.63
C ALA A 253 2.97 15.91 -8.47
N GLU A 254 3.28 15.58 -7.23
CA GLU A 254 2.65 16.15 -6.04
C GLU A 254 2.81 17.66 -5.99
N VAL A 255 4.03 18.14 -6.20
CA VAL A 255 4.33 19.59 -6.21
C VAL A 255 3.60 20.32 -7.34
N VAL A 256 3.55 19.71 -8.54
CA VAL A 256 2.83 20.28 -9.68
C VAL A 256 1.33 20.37 -9.42
N LEU A 257 0.74 19.31 -8.85
CA LEU A 257 -0.72 19.21 -8.65
C LEU A 257 -1.22 20.06 -7.47
N ARG A 258 -0.44 20.14 -6.39
CA ARG A 258 -0.84 20.87 -5.18
C ARG A 258 -0.32 22.29 -5.10
N GLY A 259 0.69 22.62 -5.91
CA GLY A 259 1.36 23.91 -5.91
C GLY A 259 2.37 24.08 -4.76
N PRO A 260 3.15 25.18 -4.81
CA PRO A 260 4.28 25.40 -3.90
C PRO A 260 3.86 25.76 -2.47
N ASP A 261 2.62 26.13 -2.24
CA ASP A 261 2.16 26.64 -0.94
C ASP A 261 1.60 25.55 -0.01
N ARG A 262 1.63 24.29 -0.47
CA ARG A 262 1.16 23.14 0.33
C ARG A 262 2.33 22.19 0.64
N VAL A 263 2.80 22.24 1.87
CA VAL A 263 3.81 21.37 2.44
C VAL A 263 3.19 20.38 3.43
#